data_dd93cb0ba1301b669e4d7fcf5e1f3927
#
_entry.id   dd93cb0ba1301b669e4d7fcf5e1f3927
#
_cell.length_a   1.000
_cell.length_b   1.000
_cell.length_c   1.000
_cell.angle_alpha   90.00
_cell.angle_beta   90.00
_cell.angle_gamma   90.00
#
_symmetry.space_group_name_H-M   'P 1'
#
loop_
_entity.id
_entity.type
_entity.pdbx_description
1 polymer ?
#
loop_
_entity_poly.entity_id
_entity_poly.type
_entity_poly.pdbx_seq_one_letter_code
_entity_poly.pdbx_strand_id
1 'polypeptide(L)'
;PAVKVSTEPSPEEKLYASMLPSTAKIMFIDSLVVDRDSFLTKIPLNKESGEIMSYNKFFNKAKKTSVMMSVYINEFGDQAYYAEEDTVRGNKLYRLDWLGEKWGKRTKVEGIDSAFHQINYPFVLSDGITLFFSAKGANSVGGYDIFTTTFDSDSGKFYEPQNYGFPFNSTANDYFLAIDEY
;
A
#
# COMPACT_ATOMS: atom_id res chain seq x y z
N PRO A 1 35.01 -15.13 23.44
CA PRO A 1 34.55 -13.75 23.52
C PRO A 1 33.02 -13.74 23.37
N ALA A 2 32.34 -13.36 24.47
CA ALA A 2 30.90 -13.21 24.45
C ALA A 2 30.52 -11.99 23.62
N VAL A 3 29.69 -12.15 22.62
CA VAL A 3 29.08 -11.07 21.87
C VAL A 3 28.17 -10.33 22.84
N LYS A 4 28.49 -9.09 23.19
CA LYS A 4 27.58 -8.19 23.90
C LYS A 4 26.39 -7.93 22.97
N VAL A 5 25.27 -8.57 23.22
CA VAL A 5 23.99 -8.20 22.62
C VAL A 5 23.66 -6.79 23.14
N SER A 6 23.53 -5.82 22.25
CA SER A 6 23.08 -4.48 22.62
C SER A 6 21.71 -4.60 23.26
N THR A 7 21.55 -4.11 24.48
CA THR A 7 20.27 -4.08 25.20
C THR A 7 19.44 -2.83 24.86
N GLU A 8 19.93 -1.98 23.96
CA GLU A 8 19.16 -0.82 23.52
C GLU A 8 18.19 -1.21 22.41
N PRO A 9 16.92 -0.78 22.52
CA PRO A 9 15.92 -1.07 21.51
C PRO A 9 16.30 -0.45 20.15
N SER A 10 16.02 -1.16 19.08
CA SER A 10 16.28 -0.70 17.71
C SER A 10 15.48 0.58 17.40
N PRO A 11 15.85 1.34 16.34
CA PRO A 11 15.06 2.48 15.90
C PRO A 11 13.60 2.12 15.62
N GLU A 12 13.36 0.95 15.04
CA GLU A 12 12.02 0.42 14.73
C GLU A 12 11.25 0.12 16.03
N GLU A 13 11.87 -0.50 17.01
CA GLU A 13 11.24 -0.79 18.30
C GLU A 13 10.92 0.51 19.05
N LYS A 14 11.77 1.53 18.98
CA LYS A 14 11.51 2.86 19.57
C LYS A 14 10.32 3.53 18.88
N LEU A 15 10.27 3.48 17.54
CA LEU A 15 9.15 4.03 16.76
C LEU A 15 7.84 3.34 17.13
N TYR A 16 7.81 2.00 17.14
CA TYR A 16 6.66 1.21 17.55
C TYR A 16 6.17 1.58 18.95
N ALA A 17 7.08 1.65 19.92
CA ALA A 17 6.77 2.02 21.29
C ALA A 17 6.19 3.44 21.39
N SER A 18 6.60 4.37 20.53
CA SER A 18 6.06 5.73 20.48
C SER A 18 4.64 5.81 19.92
N MET A 19 4.29 4.91 19.02
CA MET A 19 2.95 4.86 18.41
C MET A 19 1.90 4.19 19.30
N LEU A 20 2.31 3.22 20.12
CA LEU A 20 1.43 2.42 20.96
C LEU A 20 0.47 3.24 21.85
N PRO A 21 0.92 4.29 22.55
CA PRO A 21 0.05 5.11 23.40
C PRO A 21 -1.00 5.92 22.63
N SER A 22 -0.79 6.15 21.32
CA SER A 22 -1.71 6.91 20.48
C SER A 22 -2.89 6.06 20.01
N THR A 23 -2.87 4.74 20.24
CA THR A 23 -3.94 3.84 19.83
C THR A 23 -5.06 3.85 20.85
N ALA A 24 -6.22 4.36 20.47
CA ALA A 24 -7.36 4.48 21.38
C ALA A 24 -8.10 3.15 21.59
N LYS A 25 -8.52 2.50 20.49
CA LYS A 25 -9.27 1.23 20.55
C LYS A 25 -9.31 0.57 19.18
N ILE A 26 -9.18 -0.77 19.16
CA ILE A 26 -9.37 -1.59 17.99
C ILE A 26 -10.38 -2.68 18.30
N MET A 27 -11.22 -2.99 17.33
CA MET A 27 -12.14 -4.10 17.41
C MET A 27 -11.80 -5.08 16.27
N PHE A 28 -11.32 -6.26 16.64
CA PHE A 28 -11.20 -7.38 15.71
C PHE A 28 -12.49 -8.15 15.70
N ILE A 29 -13.06 -8.32 14.50
CA ILE A 29 -14.30 -9.07 14.32
C ILE A 29 -14.00 -10.49 13.84
N ASP A 30 -13.02 -10.65 12.96
CA ASP A 30 -12.63 -11.93 12.40
C ASP A 30 -11.17 -11.93 11.94
N SER A 31 -10.60 -13.13 11.73
CA SER A 31 -9.31 -13.34 11.11
C SER A 31 -9.34 -14.56 10.20
N LEU A 32 -8.77 -14.44 9.02
CA LEU A 32 -8.74 -15.49 8.02
C LEU A 32 -7.29 -15.79 7.60
N VAL A 33 -6.88 -17.06 7.71
CA VAL A 33 -5.61 -17.52 7.15
C VAL A 33 -5.84 -17.86 5.69
N VAL A 34 -5.13 -17.19 4.81
CA VAL A 34 -5.25 -17.37 3.36
C VAL A 34 -3.89 -17.67 2.73
N ASP A 35 -3.92 -18.37 1.61
CA ASP A 35 -2.74 -18.60 0.81
C ASP A 35 -2.25 -17.28 0.19
N ARG A 36 -0.93 -17.07 0.23
CA ARG A 36 -0.27 -15.86 -0.27
C ARG A 36 -0.61 -15.56 -1.72
N ASP A 37 -0.72 -16.58 -2.57
CA ASP A 37 -0.92 -16.40 -4.01
C ASP A 37 -2.39 -16.09 -4.37
N SER A 38 -3.31 -16.24 -3.42
CA SER A 38 -4.75 -16.06 -3.64
C SER A 38 -5.42 -15.01 -2.75
N PHE A 39 -4.70 -14.37 -1.83
CA PHE A 39 -5.30 -13.49 -0.82
C PHE A 39 -6.11 -12.33 -1.42
N LEU A 40 -5.67 -11.74 -2.55
CA LEU A 40 -6.39 -10.65 -3.21
C LEU A 40 -7.82 -11.06 -3.63
N THR A 41 -8.04 -12.33 -3.91
CA THR A 41 -9.38 -12.85 -4.29
C THR A 41 -10.29 -13.11 -3.08
N LYS A 42 -9.75 -13.00 -1.88
CA LYS A 42 -10.45 -13.25 -0.61
C LYS A 42 -10.82 -11.97 0.13
N ILE A 43 -10.43 -10.82 -0.40
CA ILE A 43 -10.79 -9.53 0.19
C ILE A 43 -12.24 -9.23 -0.19
N PRO A 44 -13.15 -9.18 0.80
CA PRO A 44 -14.55 -8.82 0.54
C PRO A 44 -14.64 -7.30 0.38
N LEU A 45 -14.63 -6.82 -0.83
CA LEU A 45 -14.76 -5.39 -1.13
C LEU A 45 -16.04 -5.16 -1.95
N ASN A 46 -16.87 -4.23 -1.51
CA ASN A 46 -18.05 -3.81 -2.26
C ASN A 46 -17.62 -3.04 -3.52
N LYS A 47 -18.47 -3.05 -4.54
CA LYS A 47 -18.17 -2.37 -5.80
C LYS A 47 -18.04 -0.87 -5.65
N GLU A 48 -18.75 -0.30 -4.69
CA GLU A 48 -18.71 1.11 -4.31
C GLU A 48 -17.36 1.53 -3.69
N SER A 49 -16.60 0.55 -3.20
CA SER A 49 -15.22 0.76 -2.71
C SER A 49 -14.16 0.42 -3.76
N GLY A 50 -14.57 0.07 -4.99
CA GLY A 50 -13.69 -0.26 -6.10
C GLY A 50 -13.41 -1.76 -6.26
N GLU A 51 -12.40 -2.09 -7.06
CA GLU A 51 -11.99 -3.46 -7.35
C GLU A 51 -10.47 -3.62 -7.16
N ILE A 52 -10.08 -4.77 -6.61
CA ILE A 52 -8.68 -5.16 -6.47
C ILE A 52 -8.43 -6.44 -7.24
N MET A 53 -7.35 -6.45 -8.02
CA MET A 53 -6.94 -7.64 -8.73
C MET A 53 -5.42 -7.76 -8.82
N SER A 54 -4.93 -8.92 -9.21
CA SER A 54 -3.50 -9.10 -9.44
C SER A 54 -3.04 -8.34 -10.69
N TYR A 55 -1.81 -7.82 -10.63
CA TYR A 55 -1.16 -7.14 -11.76
C TYR A 55 -1.18 -7.98 -13.03
N ASN A 56 -0.91 -9.27 -12.91
CA ASN A 56 -0.89 -10.19 -14.05
C ASN A 56 -2.27 -10.34 -14.71
N LYS A 57 -3.34 -10.37 -13.91
CA LYS A 57 -4.72 -10.42 -14.43
C LYS A 57 -5.06 -9.14 -15.19
N PHE A 58 -4.76 -7.99 -14.61
CA PHE A 58 -5.06 -6.68 -15.21
C PHE A 58 -4.35 -6.47 -16.55
N PHE A 59 -3.04 -6.75 -16.60
CA PHE A 59 -2.21 -6.55 -17.79
C PHE A 59 -2.14 -7.77 -18.71
N ASN A 60 -2.93 -8.81 -18.45
CA ASN A 60 -2.91 -10.07 -19.22
C ASN A 60 -1.50 -10.65 -19.41
N LYS A 61 -0.70 -10.68 -18.34
CA LYS A 61 0.68 -11.19 -18.36
C LYS A 61 0.69 -12.65 -17.93
N ALA A 62 1.24 -13.51 -18.77
CA ALA A 62 1.37 -14.95 -18.48
C ALA A 62 2.49 -15.25 -17.47
N LYS A 63 3.47 -14.36 -17.30
CA LYS A 63 4.64 -14.57 -16.45
C LYS A 63 4.31 -14.23 -14.99
N LYS A 64 4.43 -15.20 -14.09
CA LYS A 64 4.39 -14.95 -12.65
C LYS A 64 5.60 -14.08 -12.28
N THR A 65 5.34 -12.89 -11.76
CA THR A 65 6.35 -12.09 -11.07
C THR A 65 6.65 -12.75 -9.73
N SER A 66 7.91 -12.66 -9.28
CA SER A 66 8.34 -13.22 -8.00
C SER A 66 7.66 -12.54 -6.78
N VAL A 67 7.11 -11.35 -7.00
CA VAL A 67 6.37 -10.58 -6.01
C VAL A 67 4.94 -10.41 -6.51
N MET A 68 3.97 -10.75 -5.65
CA MET A 68 2.57 -10.46 -5.96
C MET A 68 2.37 -8.94 -5.90
N MET A 69 1.94 -8.36 -7.01
CA MET A 69 1.58 -6.95 -7.13
C MET A 69 0.08 -6.84 -7.40
N SER A 70 -0.55 -5.82 -6.83
CA SER A 70 -1.97 -5.55 -7.05
C SER A 70 -2.18 -4.34 -7.95
N VAL A 71 -3.35 -4.33 -8.57
CA VAL A 71 -3.96 -3.17 -9.21
C VAL A 71 -5.26 -2.87 -8.49
N TYR A 72 -5.43 -1.63 -8.07
CA TYR A 72 -6.69 -1.10 -7.57
C TYR A 72 -7.37 -0.32 -8.69
N ILE A 73 -8.66 -0.53 -8.87
CA ILE A 73 -9.53 0.21 -9.80
C ILE A 73 -10.59 0.89 -8.96
N ASN A 74 -10.80 2.19 -9.14
CA ASN A 74 -11.80 2.93 -8.39
C ASN A 74 -13.23 2.47 -8.71
N GLU A 75 -14.20 2.93 -7.92
CA GLU A 75 -15.62 2.58 -8.01
C GLU A 75 -16.24 2.89 -9.38
N PHE A 76 -15.79 3.97 -10.03
CA PHE A 76 -16.26 4.36 -11.38
C PHE A 76 -15.62 3.55 -12.50
N GLY A 77 -14.58 2.77 -12.23
CA GLY A 77 -13.84 1.99 -13.22
C GLY A 77 -13.02 2.85 -14.20
N ASP A 78 -12.78 4.10 -13.86
CA ASP A 78 -12.12 5.07 -14.73
C ASP A 78 -10.68 5.43 -14.30
N GLN A 79 -10.26 5.01 -13.12
CA GLN A 79 -8.88 5.15 -12.65
C GLN A 79 -8.35 3.82 -12.11
N ALA A 80 -7.12 3.48 -12.48
CA ALA A 80 -6.41 2.33 -11.95
C ALA A 80 -5.05 2.74 -11.38
N TYR A 81 -4.73 2.24 -10.18
CA TYR A 81 -3.47 2.47 -9.49
C TYR A 81 -2.70 1.17 -9.33
N TYR A 82 -1.41 1.19 -9.58
CA TYR A 82 -0.57 0.01 -9.48
C TYR A 82 0.91 0.36 -9.26
N ALA A 83 1.66 -0.61 -8.75
CA ALA A 83 3.12 -0.50 -8.68
C ALA A 83 3.76 -1.16 -9.91
N GLU A 84 4.86 -0.58 -10.38
CA GLU A 84 5.72 -1.21 -11.40
C GLU A 84 7.18 -1.12 -10.97
N GLU A 85 7.92 -2.17 -11.24
CA GLU A 85 9.32 -2.26 -10.89
C GLU A 85 10.15 -1.30 -11.75
N ASP A 86 10.88 -0.40 -11.08
CA ASP A 86 11.98 0.36 -11.68
C ASP A 86 13.29 -0.34 -11.28
N THR A 87 14.01 -0.85 -12.27
CA THR A 87 15.23 -1.65 -12.07
C THR A 87 16.34 -0.89 -11.35
N VAL A 88 16.27 0.45 -11.29
CA VAL A 88 17.32 1.30 -10.71
C VAL A 88 16.91 1.85 -9.33
N ARG A 89 15.63 2.13 -9.12
CA ARG A 89 15.15 2.90 -7.95
C ARG A 89 14.07 2.21 -7.11
N GLY A 90 13.81 0.92 -7.35
CA GLY A 90 12.72 0.19 -6.71
C GLY A 90 11.35 0.48 -7.37
N ASN A 91 10.29 -0.07 -6.79
CA ASN A 91 8.95 0.06 -7.36
C ASN A 91 8.43 1.50 -7.24
N LYS A 92 7.68 1.93 -8.25
CA LYS A 92 7.00 3.22 -8.31
C LYS A 92 5.50 3.01 -8.50
N LEU A 93 4.69 3.93 -7.99
CA LEU A 93 3.26 3.93 -8.24
C LEU A 93 2.94 4.70 -9.53
N TYR A 94 2.01 4.13 -10.28
CA TYR A 94 1.46 4.70 -11.50
C TYR A 94 -0.06 4.71 -11.44
N ARG A 95 -0.65 5.66 -12.17
CA ARG A 95 -2.07 5.75 -12.43
C ARG A 95 -2.33 5.60 -13.93
N LEU A 96 -3.42 4.94 -14.26
CA LEU A 96 -4.03 4.93 -15.58
C LEU A 96 -5.40 5.57 -15.49
N ASP A 97 -5.77 6.34 -16.49
CA ASP A 97 -7.10 6.89 -16.65
C ASP A 97 -7.79 6.18 -17.84
N TRP A 98 -9.06 5.82 -17.68
CA TRP A 98 -9.86 5.20 -18.73
C TRP A 98 -10.32 6.25 -19.74
N LEU A 99 -10.08 6.02 -21.01
CA LEU A 99 -10.39 6.97 -22.10
C LEU A 99 -11.69 6.61 -22.85
N GLY A 100 -12.57 5.84 -22.22
CA GLY A 100 -13.84 5.39 -22.82
C GLY A 100 -13.74 4.06 -23.56
N GLU A 101 -12.64 3.76 -24.23
CA GLU A 101 -12.44 2.50 -24.97
C GLU A 101 -11.21 1.71 -24.50
N LYS A 102 -10.24 2.39 -23.93
CA LYS A 102 -8.98 1.79 -23.47
C LYS A 102 -8.36 2.59 -22.33
N TRP A 103 -7.49 1.95 -21.57
CA TRP A 103 -6.63 2.62 -20.61
C TRP A 103 -5.62 3.54 -21.32
N GLY A 104 -5.48 4.74 -20.81
CA GLY A 104 -4.57 5.75 -21.31
C GLY A 104 -3.10 5.43 -21.03
N LYS A 105 -2.24 6.42 -21.28
CA LYS A 105 -0.83 6.32 -20.95
C LYS A 105 -0.67 6.41 -19.42
N ARG A 106 0.24 5.57 -18.88
CA ARG A 106 0.55 5.62 -17.45
C ARG A 106 1.12 6.97 -17.04
N THR A 107 0.62 7.48 -15.93
CA THR A 107 1.12 8.69 -15.26
C THR A 107 1.73 8.28 -13.93
N LYS A 108 2.92 8.77 -13.63
CA LYS A 108 3.56 8.52 -12.36
C LYS A 108 2.81 9.24 -11.24
N VAL A 109 2.64 8.58 -10.11
CA VAL A 109 2.08 9.20 -8.90
C VAL A 109 3.18 10.02 -8.24
N GLU A 110 3.04 11.34 -8.29
CA GLU A 110 4.02 12.28 -7.75
C GLU A 110 3.79 12.55 -6.25
N GLY A 111 4.87 12.84 -5.52
CA GLY A 111 4.85 13.14 -4.08
C GLY A 111 5.30 11.98 -3.17
N ILE A 112 5.41 10.75 -3.70
CA ILE A 112 5.67 9.54 -2.89
C ILE A 112 7.13 9.06 -2.94
N ASP A 113 7.95 9.58 -3.84
CA ASP A 113 9.11 8.86 -4.40
C ASP A 113 10.42 8.83 -3.64
N SER A 114 10.71 9.78 -2.77
CA SER A 114 12.11 10.00 -2.37
C SER A 114 12.59 9.13 -1.23
N ALA A 115 11.68 8.62 -0.41
CA ALA A 115 12.00 7.91 0.83
C ALA A 115 11.61 6.42 0.83
N PHE A 116 10.90 5.95 -0.19
CA PHE A 116 10.33 4.60 -0.20
C PHE A 116 10.99 3.69 -1.22
N HIS A 117 11.24 2.47 -0.77
CA HIS A 117 11.66 1.34 -1.61
C HIS A 117 10.54 0.30 -1.65
N GLN A 118 10.43 -0.45 -2.73
CA GLN A 118 9.49 -1.57 -2.84
C GLN A 118 8.03 -1.18 -2.52
N ILE A 119 7.54 -0.10 -3.12
CA ILE A 119 6.14 0.33 -2.98
C ILE A 119 5.21 -0.68 -3.67
N ASN A 120 4.07 -1.02 -3.01
CA ASN A 120 3.07 -1.92 -3.58
C ASN A 120 1.68 -1.69 -2.93
N TYR A 121 0.70 -2.44 -3.40
CA TYR A 121 -0.66 -2.53 -2.86
C TYR A 121 -1.36 -1.18 -2.66
N PRO A 122 -1.47 -0.36 -3.72
CA PRO A 122 -2.24 0.89 -3.63
C PRO A 122 -3.73 0.61 -3.43
N PHE A 123 -4.36 1.46 -2.63
CA PHE A 123 -5.80 1.51 -2.42
C PHE A 123 -6.22 2.98 -2.22
N VAL A 124 -7.22 3.44 -2.96
CA VAL A 124 -7.75 4.81 -2.81
C VAL A 124 -9.13 4.73 -2.18
N LEU A 125 -9.41 5.57 -1.19
CA LEU A 125 -10.74 5.68 -0.59
C LEU A 125 -11.77 6.22 -1.61
N SER A 126 -13.04 6.05 -1.29
CA SER A 126 -14.16 6.60 -2.08
C SER A 126 -14.17 8.13 -2.14
N ASP A 127 -13.42 8.83 -1.28
CA ASP A 127 -13.18 10.27 -1.39
C ASP A 127 -12.35 10.66 -2.63
N GLY A 128 -11.73 9.68 -3.30
CA GLY A 128 -10.92 9.86 -4.51
C GLY A 128 -9.57 10.57 -4.29
N ILE A 129 -9.23 10.93 -3.05
CA ILE A 129 -8.03 11.70 -2.72
C ILE A 129 -7.13 11.03 -1.69
N THR A 130 -7.65 10.17 -0.83
CA THR A 130 -6.87 9.47 0.19
C THR A 130 -6.32 8.16 -0.37
N LEU A 131 -5.00 8.06 -0.44
CA LEU A 131 -4.28 6.89 -0.95
C LEU A 131 -3.58 6.16 0.20
N PHE A 132 -3.81 4.86 0.27
CA PHE A 132 -3.03 3.90 1.06
C PHE A 132 -2.13 3.08 0.15
N PHE A 133 -0.96 2.73 0.63
CA PHE A 133 -0.05 1.81 -0.03
C PHE A 133 0.88 1.17 1.00
N SER A 134 1.50 0.06 0.67
CA SER A 134 2.56 -0.49 1.50
C SER A 134 3.93 -0.28 0.88
N ALA A 135 4.90 -0.01 1.72
CA ALA A 135 6.27 0.24 1.31
C ALA A 135 7.28 -0.08 2.41
N LYS A 136 8.55 -0.19 2.01
CA LYS A 136 9.70 -0.14 2.92
C LYS A 136 10.32 1.25 2.83
N GLY A 137 10.60 1.84 3.97
CA GLY A 137 11.19 3.18 4.01
C GLY A 137 11.81 3.51 5.37
N ALA A 138 12.37 4.69 5.48
CA ALA A 138 13.04 5.16 6.70
C ALA A 138 12.10 5.28 7.92
N ASN A 139 10.79 5.40 7.68
CA ASN A 139 9.77 5.51 8.72
C ASN A 139 8.95 4.21 8.87
N SER A 140 9.47 3.06 8.44
CA SER A 140 8.85 1.77 8.68
C SER A 140 9.18 1.27 10.08
N VAL A 141 8.17 0.68 10.74
CA VAL A 141 8.29 0.02 12.05
C VAL A 141 8.86 -1.40 11.88
N GLY A 142 8.50 -2.03 10.78
CA GLY A 142 8.88 -3.41 10.45
C GLY A 142 9.50 -3.53 9.06
N GLY A 143 9.03 -4.51 8.31
CA GLY A 143 9.42 -4.71 6.91
C GLY A 143 8.63 -3.80 5.98
N TYR A 144 7.52 -4.32 5.42
CA TYR A 144 6.52 -3.49 4.77
C TYR A 144 5.59 -2.90 5.81
N ASP A 145 5.34 -1.61 5.72
CA ASP A 145 4.34 -0.90 6.50
C ASP A 145 3.31 -0.25 5.58
N ILE A 146 2.13 -0.02 6.11
CA ILE A 146 1.06 0.73 5.45
C ILE A 146 1.30 2.22 5.69
N PHE A 147 1.29 2.97 4.60
CA PHE A 147 1.38 4.43 4.59
C PHE A 147 0.11 5.03 4.02
N THR A 148 -0.20 6.24 4.43
CA THR A 148 -1.32 7.03 3.91
C THR A 148 -0.86 8.41 3.49
N THR A 149 -1.51 8.94 2.47
CA THR A 149 -1.31 10.31 1.97
C THR A 149 -2.58 10.82 1.31
N THR A 150 -2.67 12.13 1.13
CA THR A 150 -3.80 12.79 0.46
C THR A 150 -3.33 13.53 -0.77
N PHE A 151 -4.16 13.57 -1.80
CA PHE A 151 -3.89 14.31 -3.03
C PHE A 151 -4.16 15.81 -2.82
N ASP A 152 -3.21 16.62 -3.23
CA ASP A 152 -3.32 18.07 -3.27
C ASP A 152 -3.69 18.51 -4.70
N SER A 153 -4.91 18.98 -4.88
CA SER A 153 -5.41 19.44 -6.18
C SER A 153 -4.70 20.69 -6.72
N ASP A 154 -4.15 21.51 -5.83
CA ASP A 154 -3.50 22.76 -6.23
C ASP A 154 -2.13 22.49 -6.84
N SER A 155 -1.37 21.57 -6.27
CA SER A 155 -0.06 21.16 -6.80
C SER A 155 -0.10 20.00 -7.80
N GLY A 156 -1.21 19.24 -7.83
CA GLY A 156 -1.35 18.03 -8.63
C GLY A 156 -0.51 16.85 -8.14
N LYS A 157 -0.14 16.84 -6.85
CA LYS A 157 0.72 15.83 -6.22
C LYS A 157 0.09 15.32 -4.93
N PHE A 158 0.56 14.19 -4.46
CA PHE A 158 0.27 13.73 -3.10
C PHE A 158 1.19 14.44 -2.10
N TYR A 159 0.67 14.70 -0.90
CA TYR A 159 1.48 15.15 0.23
C TYR A 159 2.48 14.08 0.65
N GLU A 160 3.42 14.44 1.53
CA GLU A 160 4.38 13.49 2.09
C GLU A 160 3.64 12.38 2.84
N PRO A 161 3.86 11.10 2.48
CA PRO A 161 3.18 9.99 3.12
C PRO A 161 3.57 9.83 4.57
N GLN A 162 2.59 9.46 5.39
CA GLN A 162 2.76 9.18 6.80
C GLN A 162 2.55 7.70 7.09
N ASN A 163 3.36 7.14 7.98
CA ASN A 163 3.13 5.79 8.50
C ASN A 163 1.77 5.75 9.19
N TYR A 164 0.91 4.79 8.79
CA TYR A 164 -0.45 4.71 9.30
C TYR A 164 -0.52 4.27 10.77
N GLY A 165 0.60 3.75 11.29
CA GLY A 165 0.80 3.50 12.70
C GLY A 165 0.13 2.26 13.23
N PHE A 166 0.27 2.12 14.54
CA PHE A 166 -0.37 1.04 15.29
C PHE A 166 -1.89 1.26 15.34
N PRO A 167 -2.70 0.24 15.17
CA PRO A 167 -2.37 -1.19 15.15
C PRO A 167 -2.21 -1.79 13.76
N PHE A 168 -2.29 -0.99 12.71
CA PHE A 168 -2.24 -1.46 11.33
C PHE A 168 -0.83 -1.89 10.95
N ASN A 169 0.17 -1.20 11.48
CA ASN A 169 1.58 -1.54 11.30
C ASN A 169 2.15 -2.22 12.53
N SER A 170 2.97 -3.22 12.30
CA SER A 170 3.64 -4.03 13.31
C SER A 170 5.13 -4.14 13.01
N THR A 171 5.88 -4.89 13.84
CA THR A 171 7.29 -5.21 13.55
C THR A 171 7.47 -6.28 12.46
N ALA A 172 6.37 -6.80 11.90
CA ALA A 172 6.38 -7.76 10.79
C ALA A 172 6.24 -7.05 9.43
N ASN A 173 5.67 -7.73 8.43
CA ASN A 173 5.31 -7.12 7.17
C ASN A 173 3.79 -6.93 7.10
N ASP A 174 3.37 -5.70 6.95
CA ASP A 174 1.97 -5.31 6.82
C ASP A 174 1.73 -4.89 5.37
N TYR A 175 1.13 -5.80 4.59
CA TYR A 175 1.17 -5.68 3.13
C TYR A 175 0.00 -4.93 2.51
N PHE A 176 -1.16 -4.91 3.15
CA PHE A 176 -2.35 -4.44 2.47
C PHE A 176 -3.41 -3.91 3.42
N LEU A 177 -3.99 -2.78 3.07
CA LEU A 177 -5.18 -2.23 3.72
C LEU A 177 -6.21 -1.90 2.64
N ALA A 178 -7.42 -2.40 2.81
CA ALA A 178 -8.60 -1.95 2.09
C ALA A 178 -9.67 -1.56 3.10
N ILE A 179 -10.40 -0.51 2.83
CA ILE A 179 -11.50 -0.03 3.64
C ILE A 179 -12.76 -0.13 2.81
N ASP A 180 -13.68 -0.96 3.27
CA ASP A 180 -15.01 -1.07 2.71
C ASP A 180 -15.91 -0.10 3.46
N GLU A 181 -16.37 0.93 2.80
CA GLU A 181 -17.12 2.04 3.44
C GLU A 181 -18.63 1.82 3.41
N TYR A 182 -19.10 0.65 2.91
CA TYR A 182 -20.53 0.34 2.71
C TYR A 182 -20.95 -0.96 3.35
#